data_4f67249126c17ed8ea5178c7852cf0d8
#
_entry.id   4f67249126c17ed8ea5178c7852cf0d8
#
_cell.length_a   1.000
_cell.length_b   1.000
_cell.length_c   1.000
_cell.angle_alpha   90.00
_cell.angle_beta   90.00
_cell.angle_gamma   90.00
#
_symmetry.space_group_name_H-M   'P 1'
#
loop_
_entity.id
_entity.type
_entity.pdbx_description
1 polymer ?
#
loop_
_entity_poly.entity_id
_entity_poly.type
_entity_poly.pdbx_seq_one_letter_code
_entity_poly.pdbx_strand_id
1 'polypeptide(L)'
;SSDARNYWKVLKHRLNEEGSEVVTNCNQLKLLASDGKYYETDCANVKTLFRIIQSIPSKNAEPCKQWLAQVGYERVQEIENPELAQKRMKELYKAKGYSEDWIEKRVRGIVIRDELTDEWKKRGVEEKKEFAILTAEISKHKKEGMKITY
;
A
#
# COMPACT_ATOMS: atom_id res chain seq x y z
N SER A 1 34.63 -2.25 7.48
CA SER A 1 33.15 -2.31 7.52
C SER A 1 32.74 -2.19 8.97
N SER A 2 32.07 -1.11 9.32
CA SER A 2 31.44 -0.98 10.63
C SER A 2 30.50 -2.17 10.81
N ASP A 3 30.61 -2.85 11.96
CA ASP A 3 29.77 -3.98 12.29
C ASP A 3 28.30 -3.51 12.29
N ALA A 4 27.54 -3.92 11.26
CA ALA A 4 26.14 -3.54 11.09
C ALA A 4 25.27 -3.89 12.30
N ARG A 5 25.66 -4.95 13.03
CA ARG A 5 24.98 -5.39 14.26
C ARG A 5 25.20 -4.38 15.39
N ASN A 6 26.40 -3.87 15.55
CA ASN A 6 26.70 -2.83 16.55
C ASN A 6 26.02 -1.51 16.20
N TYR A 7 26.02 -1.13 14.94
CA TYR A 7 25.30 0.06 14.49
C TYR A 7 23.80 -0.04 14.81
N TRP A 8 23.19 -1.18 14.53
CA TRP A 8 21.76 -1.39 14.83
C TRP A 8 21.46 -1.33 16.35
N LYS A 9 22.35 -1.86 17.19
CA LYS A 9 22.20 -1.75 18.66
C LYS A 9 22.23 -0.28 19.12
N VAL A 10 23.19 0.49 18.62
CA VAL A 10 23.30 1.93 18.96
C VAL A 10 22.08 2.70 18.45
N LEU A 11 21.60 2.41 17.25
CA LEU A 11 20.42 3.06 16.69
C LEU A 11 19.17 2.74 17.50
N LYS A 12 18.98 1.48 17.89
CA LYS A 12 17.86 1.07 18.79
C LYS A 12 17.90 1.83 20.11
N HIS A 13 19.06 1.94 20.73
CA HIS A 13 19.21 2.67 22.00
C HIS A 13 18.81 4.13 21.87
N ARG A 14 19.30 4.81 20.84
CA ARG A 14 18.94 6.21 20.54
C ARG A 14 17.44 6.39 20.31
N LEU A 15 16.82 5.52 19.50
CA LEU A 15 15.38 5.58 19.23
C LEU A 15 14.55 5.37 20.51
N ASN A 16 15.01 4.51 21.43
CA ASN A 16 14.36 4.35 22.73
C ASN A 16 14.49 5.60 23.60
N GLU A 17 15.66 6.24 23.64
CA GLU A 17 15.87 7.48 24.39
C GLU A 17 15.02 8.64 23.84
N GLU A 18 14.79 8.68 22.53
CA GLU A 18 13.87 9.62 21.88
C GLU A 18 12.38 9.32 22.14
N GLY A 19 12.06 8.29 22.94
CA GLY A 19 10.68 7.87 23.20
C GLY A 19 9.96 7.28 21.98
N SER A 20 10.71 6.82 21.00
CA SER A 20 10.15 6.29 19.76
C SER A 20 9.65 4.85 19.94
N GLU A 21 8.39 4.58 19.62
CA GLU A 21 7.80 3.23 19.62
C GLU A 21 8.37 2.29 18.52
N VAL A 22 9.33 2.76 17.72
CA VAL A 22 9.92 2.01 16.61
C VAL A 22 10.51 0.70 17.08
N VAL A 23 11.17 0.69 18.23
CA VAL A 23 11.84 -0.51 18.77
C VAL A 23 10.82 -1.52 19.28
N THR A 24 9.74 -1.06 19.90
CA THR A 24 8.62 -1.90 20.37
C THR A 24 7.88 -2.58 19.22
N ASN A 25 7.89 -1.94 18.04
CA ASN A 25 7.25 -2.46 16.82
C ASN A 25 8.17 -3.37 15.98
N CYS A 26 9.37 -3.70 16.47
CA CYS A 26 10.27 -4.68 15.88
C CYS A 26 10.10 -6.03 16.56
N ASN A 27 9.71 -7.05 15.79
CA ASN A 27 9.57 -8.42 16.28
C ASN A 27 10.79 -9.25 15.87
N GLN A 28 11.23 -10.15 16.76
CA GLN A 28 12.26 -11.13 16.42
C GLN A 28 11.62 -12.35 15.78
N LEU A 29 12.07 -12.69 14.57
CA LEU A 29 11.66 -13.87 13.84
C LEU A 29 12.88 -14.73 13.51
N LYS A 30 12.70 -16.06 13.56
CA LYS A 30 13.71 -17.01 13.08
C LYS A 30 13.62 -17.12 11.57
N LEU A 31 14.59 -16.53 10.87
CA LEU A 31 14.65 -16.56 9.41
C LEU A 31 15.76 -17.50 8.94
N LEU A 32 15.49 -18.22 7.85
CA LEU A 32 16.46 -19.08 7.19
C LEU A 32 17.47 -18.22 6.42
N ALA A 33 18.76 -18.40 6.72
CA ALA A 33 19.86 -17.74 6.02
C ALA A 33 20.39 -18.59 4.85
N SER A 34 21.25 -18.00 4.03
CA SER A 34 21.84 -18.66 2.87
C SER A 34 22.76 -19.85 3.20
N ASP A 35 23.20 -19.95 4.46
CA ASP A 35 24.00 -21.07 4.98
C ASP A 35 23.12 -22.24 5.46
N GLY A 36 21.79 -22.18 5.29
CA GLY A 36 20.84 -23.20 5.71
C GLY A 36 20.50 -23.20 7.19
N LYS A 37 20.97 -22.23 7.99
CA LYS A 37 20.68 -22.11 9.42
C LYS A 37 19.63 -21.05 9.69
N TYR A 38 18.94 -21.19 10.82
CA TYR A 38 17.96 -20.22 11.28
C TYR A 38 18.61 -19.25 12.27
N TYR A 39 18.41 -17.95 12.00
CA TYR A 39 18.87 -16.87 12.89
C TYR A 39 17.71 -16.01 13.35
N GLU A 40 17.77 -15.59 14.62
CA GLU A 40 16.88 -14.57 15.14
C GLU A 40 17.20 -13.23 14.49
N THR A 41 16.23 -12.67 13.79
CA THR A 41 16.36 -11.44 13.00
C THR A 41 15.29 -10.46 13.43
N ASP A 42 15.66 -9.22 13.69
CA ASP A 42 14.71 -8.14 13.95
C ASP A 42 13.96 -7.81 12.67
N CYS A 43 12.64 -7.91 12.71
CA CYS A 43 11.74 -7.65 11.60
C CYS A 43 10.79 -6.52 11.95
N ALA A 44 10.45 -5.68 10.98
CA ALA A 44 9.56 -4.57 11.17
C ALA A 44 8.61 -4.43 9.97
N ASN A 45 7.45 -3.82 10.17
CA ASN A 45 6.57 -3.45 9.07
C ASN A 45 7.14 -2.25 8.28
N VAL A 46 6.58 -1.98 7.10
CA VAL A 46 7.08 -0.93 6.20
C VAL A 46 7.06 0.46 6.84
N LYS A 47 6.02 0.79 7.62
CA LYS A 47 5.92 2.07 8.35
C LYS A 47 7.07 2.24 9.33
N THR A 48 7.37 1.21 10.10
CA THR A 48 8.48 1.19 11.06
C THR A 48 9.83 1.30 10.34
N LEU A 49 10.02 0.59 9.21
CA LEU A 49 11.23 0.71 8.40
C LEU A 49 11.45 2.13 7.90
N PHE A 50 10.42 2.81 7.41
CA PHE A 50 10.53 4.21 6.97
C PHE A 50 10.95 5.13 8.13
N ARG A 51 10.42 4.92 9.32
CA ARG A 51 10.82 5.70 10.50
C ARG A 51 12.28 5.44 10.89
N ILE A 52 12.73 4.17 10.83
CA ILE A 52 14.13 3.82 11.06
C ILE A 52 15.04 4.54 10.06
N ILE A 53 14.72 4.49 8.76
CA ILE A 53 15.52 5.14 7.71
C ILE A 53 15.65 6.64 7.96
N GLN A 54 14.58 7.32 8.38
CA GLN A 54 14.62 8.75 8.71
C GLN A 54 15.60 9.06 9.86
N SER A 55 15.80 8.13 10.79
CA SER A 55 16.69 8.28 11.92
C SER A 55 18.16 7.96 11.64
N ILE A 56 18.47 7.42 10.44
CA ILE A 56 19.85 7.10 10.05
C ILE A 56 20.60 8.35 9.61
N PRO A 57 21.66 8.82 10.34
CA PRO A 57 22.46 9.97 9.96
C PRO A 57 23.49 9.59 8.89
N SER A 58 23.07 9.19 7.72
CA SER A 58 23.96 8.77 6.63
C SER A 58 23.57 9.42 5.30
N LYS A 59 24.58 9.84 4.54
CA LYS A 59 24.39 10.35 3.17
C LYS A 59 23.72 9.31 2.27
N ASN A 60 23.93 8.03 2.51
CA ASN A 60 23.30 6.96 1.73
C ASN A 60 21.79 6.82 2.01
N ALA A 61 21.32 7.28 3.16
CA ALA A 61 19.89 7.30 3.49
C ALA A 61 19.17 8.54 2.91
N GLU A 62 19.92 9.57 2.53
CA GLU A 62 19.38 10.85 2.07
C GLU A 62 18.41 10.74 0.87
N PRO A 63 18.70 9.98 -0.20
CA PRO A 63 17.77 9.82 -1.31
C PRO A 63 16.41 9.24 -0.87
N CYS A 64 16.41 8.30 0.07
CA CYS A 64 15.19 7.73 0.59
C CYS A 64 14.41 8.73 1.47
N LYS A 65 15.11 9.55 2.26
CA LYS A 65 14.49 10.62 3.05
C LYS A 65 13.83 11.67 2.16
N GLN A 66 14.52 12.09 1.10
CA GLN A 66 13.97 13.04 0.12
C GLN A 66 12.75 12.46 -0.60
N TRP A 67 12.82 11.19 -1.00
CA TRP A 67 11.67 10.51 -1.60
C TRP A 67 10.47 10.46 -0.63
N LEU A 68 10.68 10.15 0.65
CA LEU A 68 9.61 10.17 1.68
C LEU A 68 9.02 11.56 1.87
N ALA A 69 9.86 12.61 1.86
CA ALA A 69 9.40 13.99 1.94
C ALA A 69 8.56 14.37 0.72
N GLN A 70 8.98 13.97 -0.48
CA GLN A 70 8.25 14.18 -1.73
C GLN A 70 6.87 13.49 -1.70
N VAL A 71 6.82 12.22 -1.31
CA VAL A 71 5.55 11.46 -1.19
C VAL A 71 4.62 12.11 -0.17
N GLY A 72 5.16 12.58 0.96
CA GLY A 72 4.39 13.32 1.97
C GLY A 72 3.82 14.62 1.42
N TYR A 73 4.62 15.38 0.70
CA TYR A 73 4.19 16.63 0.05
C TYR A 73 3.09 16.39 -1.00
N GLU A 74 3.28 15.41 -1.88
CA GLU A 74 2.26 15.02 -2.86
C GLU A 74 0.94 14.64 -2.20
N ARG A 75 1.01 13.94 -1.05
CA ARG A 75 -0.19 13.59 -0.31
C ARG A 75 -0.91 14.80 0.27
N VAL A 76 -0.18 15.81 0.77
CA VAL A 76 -0.78 17.08 1.22
C VAL A 76 -1.47 17.78 0.04
N GLN A 77 -0.81 17.85 -1.12
CA GLN A 77 -1.41 18.45 -2.31
C GLN A 77 -2.69 17.70 -2.76
N GLU A 78 -2.74 16.37 -2.66
CA GLU A 78 -3.93 15.58 -2.97
C GLU A 78 -5.10 15.85 -2.00
N ILE A 79 -4.82 16.23 -0.75
CA ILE A 79 -5.85 16.64 0.21
C ILE A 79 -6.46 17.98 -0.20
N GLU A 80 -5.64 18.90 -0.68
CA GLU A 80 -6.08 20.21 -1.17
C GLU A 80 -6.77 20.11 -2.54
N ASN A 81 -6.29 19.23 -3.41
CA ASN A 81 -6.84 18.98 -4.74
C ASN A 81 -6.95 17.46 -5.03
N PRO A 82 -8.12 16.85 -4.73
CA PRO A 82 -8.35 15.42 -4.92
C PRO A 82 -8.19 14.91 -6.36
N GLU A 83 -8.27 15.78 -7.37
CA GLU A 83 -8.08 15.39 -8.78
C GLU A 83 -6.64 14.90 -9.04
N LEU A 84 -5.66 15.37 -8.28
CA LEU A 84 -4.28 14.91 -8.36
C LEU A 84 -4.14 13.42 -8.01
N ALA A 85 -4.93 12.92 -7.06
CA ALA A 85 -4.95 11.50 -6.73
C ALA A 85 -5.48 10.64 -7.89
N GLN A 86 -6.49 11.12 -8.60
CA GLN A 86 -7.00 10.44 -9.81
C GLN A 86 -5.97 10.43 -10.94
N LYS A 87 -5.28 11.55 -11.14
CA LYS A 87 -4.19 11.65 -12.13
C LYS A 87 -3.08 10.65 -11.81
N ARG A 88 -2.61 10.63 -10.57
CA ARG A 88 -1.58 9.67 -10.12
C ARG A 88 -2.02 8.22 -10.30
N MET A 89 -3.27 7.89 -10.01
CA MET A 89 -3.80 6.55 -10.24
C MET A 89 -3.70 6.15 -11.72
N LYS A 90 -4.08 7.03 -12.64
CA LYS A 90 -3.98 6.77 -14.08
C LYS A 90 -2.52 6.59 -14.53
N GLU A 91 -1.61 7.42 -14.03
CA GLU A 91 -0.17 7.32 -14.31
C GLU A 91 0.42 5.99 -13.82
N LEU A 92 0.03 5.51 -12.64
CA LEU A 92 0.45 4.21 -12.12
C LEU A 92 -0.03 3.05 -13.00
N TYR A 93 -1.25 3.09 -13.53
CA TYR A 93 -1.74 2.08 -14.47
C TYR A 93 -0.97 2.13 -15.80
N LYS A 94 -0.66 3.34 -16.32
CA LYS A 94 0.20 3.51 -17.52
C LYS A 94 1.58 2.91 -17.29
N ALA A 95 2.21 3.19 -16.16
CA ALA A 95 3.53 2.64 -15.78
C ALA A 95 3.52 1.10 -15.67
N LYS A 96 2.37 0.50 -15.36
CA LYS A 96 2.16 -0.96 -15.35
C LYS A 96 1.87 -1.53 -16.75
N GLY A 97 1.83 -0.71 -17.80
CA GLY A 97 1.63 -1.15 -19.18
C GLY A 97 0.17 -1.28 -19.63
N TYR A 98 -0.80 -0.79 -18.84
CA TYR A 98 -2.21 -0.81 -19.26
C TYR A 98 -2.49 0.29 -20.29
N SER A 99 -3.34 -0.01 -21.29
CA SER A 99 -3.75 0.96 -22.31
C SER A 99 -4.68 2.03 -21.72
N GLU A 100 -4.74 3.21 -22.36
CA GLU A 100 -5.62 4.30 -21.91
C GLU A 100 -7.09 3.89 -21.91
N ASP A 101 -7.55 3.20 -22.95
CA ASP A 101 -8.92 2.69 -23.05
C ASP A 101 -9.26 1.74 -21.87
N TRP A 102 -8.33 0.85 -21.49
CA TRP A 102 -8.50 -0.02 -20.34
C TRP A 102 -8.58 0.78 -19.04
N ILE A 103 -7.71 1.80 -18.88
CA ILE A 103 -7.66 2.65 -17.68
C ILE A 103 -8.98 3.41 -17.51
N GLU A 104 -9.51 3.99 -18.58
CA GLU A 104 -10.80 4.69 -18.53
C GLU A 104 -11.96 3.76 -18.16
N LYS A 105 -12.02 2.57 -18.76
CA LYS A 105 -13.02 1.55 -18.42
C LYS A 105 -12.90 1.12 -16.96
N ARG A 106 -11.66 0.98 -16.46
CA ARG A 106 -11.41 0.61 -15.06
C ARG A 106 -11.89 1.70 -14.09
N VAL A 107 -11.58 2.97 -14.38
CA VAL A 107 -11.99 4.11 -13.54
C VAL A 107 -13.53 4.20 -13.49
N ARG A 108 -14.21 4.13 -14.63
CA ARG A 108 -15.70 4.11 -14.68
C ARG A 108 -16.26 2.92 -13.89
N GLY A 109 -15.67 1.75 -14.03
CA GLY A 109 -16.10 0.56 -13.30
C GLY A 109 -15.94 0.66 -11.78
N ILE A 110 -14.95 1.41 -11.27
CA ILE A 110 -14.80 1.70 -9.84
C ILE A 110 -15.97 2.57 -9.37
N VAL A 111 -16.24 3.68 -10.04
CA VAL A 111 -17.33 4.60 -9.69
C VAL A 111 -18.68 3.89 -9.66
N ILE A 112 -19.02 3.14 -10.73
CA ILE A 112 -20.27 2.38 -10.79
C ILE A 112 -20.38 1.36 -9.65
N ARG A 113 -19.26 0.68 -9.30
CA ARG A 113 -19.25 -0.29 -8.21
C ARG A 113 -19.48 0.37 -6.86
N ASP A 114 -18.87 1.53 -6.63
CA ASP A 114 -19.02 2.27 -5.37
C ASP A 114 -20.46 2.77 -5.22
N GLU A 115 -21.05 3.37 -6.25
CA GLU A 115 -22.45 3.78 -6.28
C GLU A 115 -23.41 2.61 -6.01
N LEU A 116 -23.17 1.46 -6.66
CA LEU A 116 -23.97 0.25 -6.47
C LEU A 116 -23.85 -0.29 -5.04
N THR A 117 -22.64 -0.30 -4.49
CA THR A 117 -22.38 -0.76 -3.13
C THR A 117 -23.06 0.16 -2.11
N ASP A 118 -23.03 1.46 -2.33
CA ASP A 118 -23.70 2.43 -1.44
C ASP A 118 -25.21 2.30 -1.52
N GLU A 119 -25.77 2.04 -2.70
CA GLU A 119 -27.21 1.79 -2.85
C GLU A 119 -27.64 0.48 -2.14
N TRP A 120 -26.83 -0.56 -2.22
CA TRP A 120 -27.08 -1.82 -1.50
C TRP A 120 -27.05 -1.62 0.01
N LYS A 121 -26.10 -0.86 0.55
CA LYS A 121 -26.05 -0.52 1.97
C LYS A 121 -27.29 0.25 2.42
N LYS A 122 -27.75 1.22 1.64
CA LYS A 122 -28.99 1.96 1.93
C LYS A 122 -30.20 1.05 1.99
N ARG A 123 -30.20 -0.07 1.26
CA ARG A 123 -31.24 -1.09 1.24
C ARG A 123 -31.05 -2.20 2.27
N GLY A 124 -30.10 -2.05 3.20
CA GLY A 124 -29.88 -2.98 4.31
C GLY A 124 -29.02 -4.20 3.98
N VAL A 125 -28.26 -4.17 2.87
CA VAL A 125 -27.28 -5.21 2.56
C VAL A 125 -25.99 -4.91 3.35
N GLU A 126 -25.69 -5.69 4.39
CA GLU A 126 -24.60 -5.39 5.32
C GLU A 126 -23.44 -6.39 5.22
N GLU A 127 -23.70 -7.63 4.83
CA GLU A 127 -22.67 -8.68 4.80
C GLU A 127 -21.84 -8.71 3.51
N LYS A 128 -20.52 -8.90 3.67
CA LYS A 128 -19.59 -9.06 2.52
C LYS A 128 -19.99 -10.21 1.58
N LYS A 129 -20.63 -11.25 2.10
CA LYS A 129 -21.13 -12.40 1.31
C LYS A 129 -22.27 -12.00 0.39
N GLU A 130 -23.20 -11.17 0.85
CA GLU A 130 -24.32 -10.67 0.06
C GLU A 130 -23.85 -9.81 -1.10
N PHE A 131 -22.86 -8.92 -0.89
CA PHE A 131 -22.22 -8.15 -1.97
C PHE A 131 -21.58 -9.05 -3.02
N ALA A 132 -20.94 -10.15 -2.61
CA ALA A 132 -20.33 -11.10 -3.53
C ALA A 132 -21.38 -11.82 -4.38
N ILE A 133 -22.50 -12.24 -3.79
CA ILE A 133 -23.62 -12.90 -4.47
C ILE A 133 -24.25 -11.96 -5.49
N LEU A 134 -24.59 -10.73 -5.09
CA LEU A 134 -25.17 -9.73 -6.00
C LEU A 134 -24.24 -9.38 -7.16
N THR A 135 -22.93 -9.24 -6.90
CA THR A 135 -21.94 -9.00 -7.93
C THR A 135 -21.83 -10.17 -8.91
N ALA A 136 -21.92 -11.42 -8.42
CA ALA A 136 -21.88 -12.61 -9.24
C ALA A 136 -23.12 -12.72 -10.14
N GLU A 137 -24.31 -12.43 -9.63
CA GLU A 137 -25.55 -12.42 -10.42
C GLU A 137 -25.52 -11.37 -11.55
N ILE A 138 -25.11 -10.14 -11.27
CA ILE A 138 -24.94 -9.10 -12.30
C ILE A 138 -23.96 -9.55 -13.39
N SER A 139 -22.87 -10.24 -12.99
CA SER A 139 -21.86 -10.73 -13.95
C SER A 139 -22.38 -11.85 -14.83
N LYS A 140 -23.29 -12.71 -14.34
CA LYS A 140 -23.94 -13.76 -15.14
C LYS A 140 -24.86 -13.15 -16.20
N HIS A 141 -25.75 -12.24 -15.83
CA HIS A 141 -26.68 -11.59 -16.77
C HIS A 141 -25.95 -10.80 -17.86
N LYS A 142 -24.79 -10.19 -17.54
CA LYS A 142 -23.97 -9.51 -18.53
C LYS A 142 -23.39 -10.48 -19.57
N LYS A 143 -23.03 -11.71 -19.20
CA LYS A 143 -22.55 -12.75 -20.11
C LYS A 143 -23.66 -13.34 -20.95
N GLU A 144 -24.85 -13.48 -20.41
CA GLU A 144 -26.04 -13.97 -21.13
C GLU A 144 -26.55 -12.95 -22.15
N GLY A 145 -26.61 -11.66 -21.79
CA GLY A 145 -26.98 -10.58 -22.70
C GLY A 145 -26.02 -10.39 -23.87
N MET A 146 -24.75 -10.77 -23.73
CA MET A 146 -23.78 -10.73 -24.83
C MET A 146 -23.91 -11.93 -25.79
N LYS A 147 -24.65 -13.00 -25.44
CA LYS A 147 -24.90 -14.16 -26.33
C LYS A 147 -26.10 -13.99 -27.25
N ILE A 148 -26.91 -12.94 -27.11
CA ILE A 148 -28.16 -12.72 -27.85
C ILE A 148 -27.93 -11.80 -29.06
N THR A 149 -26.71 -11.36 -29.35
CA THR A 149 -26.39 -10.49 -30.47
C THR A 149 -25.43 -11.19 -31.46
N TYR A 150 -25.86 -12.30 -32.08
CA TYR A 150 -25.35 -12.82 -33.35
C TYR A 150 -26.49 -13.39 -34.17
#